data_471104aed12a3ecf60e2cc90ff0a5831
#
_entry.id   471104aed12a3ecf60e2cc90ff0a5831
#
_cell.length_a   1.000
_cell.length_b   1.000
_cell.length_c   1.000
_cell.angle_alpha   90.00
_cell.angle_beta   90.00
_cell.angle_gamma   90.00
#
_symmetry.space_group_name_H-M   'P 1'
#
loop_
_entity.id
_entity.type
_entity.pdbx_description
1 polymer ?
#
loop_
_entity_poly.entity_id
_entity_poly.type
_entity_poly.pdbx_seq_one_letter_code
_entity_poly.pdbx_strand_id
1 'polypeptide(L)'
;MDENALYDAFLALKTRDEVRRFLTDLCTPAELRALAERWEVARLLDRENLSYRAIAERAGASPTTVVRVARFLNEMPYKGYRLVLDRRKRRRT
;
A
#
# COMPACT_ATOMS: atom_id res chain seq x y z
N MET A 1 -20.23 -9.75 8.56
CA MET A 1 -19.13 -8.84 8.94
C MET A 1 -19.28 -7.53 8.20
N ASP A 2 -19.21 -6.43 8.89
CA ASP A 2 -19.40 -5.11 8.29
C ASP A 2 -18.06 -4.47 7.96
N GLU A 3 -17.65 -4.60 6.71
CA GLU A 3 -16.40 -4.00 6.25
C GLU A 3 -16.45 -2.46 6.27
N ASN A 4 -17.63 -1.87 6.14
CA ASN A 4 -17.78 -0.42 6.19
C ASN A 4 -17.41 0.14 7.57
N ALA A 5 -17.67 -0.62 8.63
CA ALA A 5 -17.25 -0.20 9.96
C ALA A 5 -15.73 -0.07 10.06
N LEU A 6 -14.99 -0.96 9.40
CA LEU A 6 -13.53 -0.87 9.34
C LEU A 6 -13.09 0.37 8.54
N TYR A 7 -13.72 0.61 7.39
CA TYR A 7 -13.39 1.79 6.58
C TYR A 7 -13.63 3.08 7.36
N ASP A 8 -14.74 3.14 8.09
CA ASP A 8 -15.06 4.30 8.93
C ASP A 8 -14.02 4.50 10.04
N ALA A 9 -13.49 3.40 10.59
CA ALA A 9 -12.44 3.48 11.61
C ALA A 9 -11.19 4.14 11.04
N PHE A 10 -10.79 3.77 9.80
CA PHE A 10 -9.66 4.44 9.15
C PHE A 10 -9.91 5.92 8.94
N LEU A 11 -11.14 6.29 8.58
CA LEU A 11 -11.49 7.69 8.34
C LEU A 11 -11.45 8.53 9.63
N ALA A 12 -11.52 7.90 10.79
CA ALA A 12 -11.43 8.61 12.07
C ALA A 12 -10.00 9.02 12.43
N LEU A 13 -9.02 8.40 11.79
CA LEU A 13 -7.60 8.65 12.09
C LEU A 13 -7.13 9.97 11.47
N LYS A 14 -6.35 10.74 12.23
CA LYS A 14 -5.95 12.10 11.82
C LYS A 14 -4.45 12.26 11.70
N THR A 15 -3.65 11.43 12.38
CA THR A 15 -2.20 11.59 12.40
C THR A 15 -1.52 10.26 12.09
N ARG A 16 -0.26 10.34 11.69
CA ARG A 16 0.57 9.15 11.48
C ARG A 16 0.64 8.29 12.74
N ASP A 17 0.77 8.92 13.89
CA ASP A 17 0.85 8.18 15.16
C ASP A 17 -0.44 7.42 15.44
N GLU A 18 -1.59 8.03 15.15
CA GLU A 18 -2.88 7.36 15.32
C GLU A 18 -3.01 6.17 14.40
N VAL A 19 -2.58 6.31 13.14
CA VAL A 19 -2.58 5.20 12.19
C VAL A 19 -1.67 4.07 12.69
N ARG A 20 -0.47 4.40 13.14
CA ARG A 20 0.47 3.41 13.70
C ARG A 20 -0.14 2.65 14.86
N ARG A 21 -0.77 3.36 15.79
CA ARG A 21 -1.39 2.74 16.97
C ARG A 21 -2.53 1.82 16.58
N PHE A 22 -3.40 2.26 15.70
CA PHE A 22 -4.54 1.47 15.26
C PHE A 22 -4.10 0.21 14.51
N LEU A 23 -3.17 0.34 13.58
CA LEU A 23 -2.66 -0.80 12.83
C LEU A 23 -1.88 -1.79 13.71
N THR A 24 -1.17 -1.28 14.73
CA THR A 24 -0.46 -2.15 15.66
C THR A 24 -1.43 -3.02 16.45
N ASP A 25 -2.58 -2.48 16.84
CA ASP A 25 -3.62 -3.27 17.52
C ASP A 25 -4.34 -4.23 16.56
N LEU A 26 -4.61 -3.75 15.35
CA LEU A 26 -5.46 -4.49 14.40
C LEU A 26 -4.73 -5.63 13.71
N CYS A 27 -3.47 -5.43 13.38
CA CYS A 27 -2.67 -6.36 12.57
C CYS A 27 -1.63 -7.09 13.39
N THR A 28 -1.32 -8.32 13.00
CA THR A 28 -0.11 -8.98 13.49
C THR A 28 1.11 -8.27 12.88
N PRO A 29 2.30 -8.40 13.50
CA PRO A 29 3.51 -7.83 12.89
C PRO A 29 3.75 -8.32 11.45
N ALA A 30 3.45 -9.59 11.16
CA ALA A 30 3.61 -10.13 9.80
C ALA A 30 2.63 -9.50 8.83
N GLU A 31 1.39 -9.29 9.26
CA GLU A 31 0.38 -8.63 8.42
C GLU A 31 0.76 -7.19 8.12
N LEU A 32 1.23 -6.47 9.12
CA LEU A 32 1.67 -5.08 8.91
C LEU A 32 2.85 -5.00 7.96
N ARG A 33 3.82 -5.92 8.09
CA ARG A 33 4.94 -5.98 7.16
C ARG A 33 4.48 -6.24 5.74
N ALA A 34 3.53 -7.15 5.56
CA ALA A 34 2.99 -7.46 4.24
C ALA A 34 2.31 -6.24 3.61
N LEU A 35 1.55 -5.48 4.40
CA LEU A 35 0.93 -4.25 3.91
C LEU A 35 1.98 -3.22 3.50
N ALA A 36 3.01 -3.04 4.33
CA ALA A 36 4.08 -2.08 4.06
C ALA A 36 4.86 -2.46 2.80
N GLU A 37 5.13 -3.76 2.59
CA GLU A 37 5.83 -4.25 1.40
C GLU A 37 5.01 -3.98 0.13
N ARG A 38 3.71 -4.25 0.17
CA ARG A 38 2.84 -4.00 -0.98
C ARG A 38 2.80 -2.52 -1.33
N TRP A 39 2.73 -1.67 -0.34
CA TRP A 39 2.73 -0.23 -0.57
C TRP A 39 4.06 0.23 -1.17
N GLU A 40 5.18 -0.24 -0.66
CA GLU A 40 6.49 0.10 -1.21
C GLU A 40 6.63 -0.36 -2.67
N VAL A 41 6.15 -1.57 -2.98
CA VAL A 41 6.13 -2.08 -4.36
C VAL A 41 5.30 -1.16 -5.25
N ALA A 42 4.12 -0.74 -4.80
CA ALA A 42 3.27 0.17 -5.58
C ALA A 42 3.98 1.49 -5.87
N ARG A 43 4.67 2.04 -4.88
CA ARG A 43 5.43 3.29 -5.04
C ARG A 43 6.56 3.13 -6.05
N LEU A 44 7.28 2.02 -5.99
CA LEU A 44 8.40 1.76 -6.92
C LEU A 44 7.89 1.52 -8.33
N LEU A 45 6.81 0.77 -8.50
CA LEU A 45 6.20 0.55 -9.82
C LEU A 45 5.76 1.86 -10.48
N ASP A 46 5.26 2.80 -9.68
CA ASP A 46 4.75 4.06 -10.18
C ASP A 46 5.86 5.06 -10.52
N ARG A 47 6.95 5.01 -9.76
CA ARG A 47 7.99 6.04 -9.80
C ARG A 47 9.23 5.65 -10.62
N GLU A 48 9.58 4.36 -10.59
CA GLU A 48 10.83 3.88 -11.13
C GLU A 48 10.63 3.06 -12.41
N ASN A 49 11.54 3.20 -13.35
CA ASN A 49 11.54 2.37 -14.55
C ASN A 49 12.45 1.15 -14.31
N LEU A 50 12.03 0.30 -13.39
CA LEU A 50 12.78 -0.87 -12.97
C LEU A 50 12.08 -2.15 -13.40
N SER A 51 12.85 -3.21 -13.58
CA SER A 51 12.29 -4.54 -13.78
C SER A 51 11.58 -5.00 -12.50
N TYR A 52 10.65 -5.93 -12.65
CA TYR A 52 9.97 -6.50 -11.48
C TYR A 52 10.95 -7.15 -10.51
N ARG A 53 12.00 -7.78 -11.04
CA ARG A 53 13.05 -8.38 -10.23
C ARG A 53 13.76 -7.33 -9.36
N ALA A 54 14.14 -6.21 -9.97
CA ALA A 54 14.81 -5.13 -9.25
C ALA A 54 13.89 -4.52 -8.19
N ILE A 55 12.60 -4.38 -8.50
CA ILE A 55 11.60 -3.87 -7.54
C ILE A 55 11.48 -4.83 -6.36
N ALA A 56 11.41 -6.14 -6.62
CA ALA A 56 11.33 -7.15 -5.56
C ALA A 56 12.53 -7.05 -4.63
N GLU A 57 13.72 -6.94 -5.18
CA GLU A 57 14.95 -6.82 -4.38
C GLU A 57 14.94 -5.53 -3.55
N ARG A 58 14.59 -4.41 -4.15
CA ARG A 58 14.60 -3.12 -3.46
C ARG A 58 13.57 -3.04 -2.36
N ALA A 59 12.38 -3.60 -2.59
CA ALA A 59 11.29 -3.58 -1.61
C ALA A 59 11.41 -4.67 -0.55
N GLY A 60 12.30 -5.64 -0.74
CA GLY A 60 12.36 -6.81 0.14
C GLY A 60 11.14 -7.69 0.00
N ALA A 61 10.50 -7.71 -1.17
CA ALA A 61 9.28 -8.45 -1.43
C ALA A 61 9.54 -9.62 -2.37
N SER A 62 8.62 -10.60 -2.38
CA SER A 62 8.71 -11.70 -3.32
C SER A 62 8.29 -11.26 -4.73
N PRO A 63 8.77 -11.96 -5.78
CA PRO A 63 8.28 -11.69 -7.13
C PRO A 63 6.76 -11.83 -7.27
N THR A 64 6.16 -12.77 -6.54
CA THR A 64 4.70 -12.94 -6.53
C THR A 64 4.01 -11.69 -6.01
N THR A 65 4.56 -11.07 -4.97
CA THR A 65 4.00 -9.82 -4.43
C THR A 65 4.07 -8.71 -5.47
N VAL A 66 5.18 -8.59 -6.20
CA VAL A 66 5.31 -7.56 -7.24
C VAL A 66 4.27 -7.76 -8.34
N VAL A 67 4.08 -8.99 -8.81
CA VAL A 67 3.08 -9.31 -9.83
C VAL A 67 1.68 -8.95 -9.35
N ARG A 68 1.35 -9.34 -8.11
CA ARG A 68 0.04 -9.02 -7.52
C ARG A 68 -0.20 -7.51 -7.47
N VAL A 69 0.77 -6.77 -6.96
CA VAL A 69 0.61 -5.31 -6.82
C VAL A 69 0.49 -4.64 -8.18
N ALA A 70 1.31 -5.05 -9.15
CA ALA A 70 1.25 -4.52 -10.51
C ALA A 70 -0.12 -4.74 -11.13
N ARG A 71 -0.71 -5.92 -10.91
CA ARG A 71 -2.04 -6.23 -11.41
C ARG A 71 -3.10 -5.31 -10.80
N PHE A 72 -3.09 -5.11 -9.50
CA PHE A 72 -4.06 -4.22 -8.84
C PHE A 72 -3.84 -2.76 -9.19
N LEU A 73 -2.59 -2.36 -9.39
CA LEU A 73 -2.28 -0.99 -9.79
C LEU A 73 -2.76 -0.69 -11.22
N ASN A 74 -2.57 -1.63 -12.16
CA ASN A 74 -2.73 -1.37 -13.58
C ASN A 74 -3.99 -1.96 -14.21
N GLU A 75 -4.52 -3.09 -13.70
CA GLU A 75 -5.56 -3.84 -14.38
C GLU A 75 -6.90 -3.90 -13.65
N MET A 76 -6.86 -3.94 -12.32
CA MET A 76 -8.09 -4.07 -11.54
C MET A 76 -8.84 -2.74 -11.48
N PRO A 77 -10.18 -2.77 -11.37
CA PRO A 77 -11.00 -1.55 -11.49
C PRO A 77 -11.05 -0.67 -10.25
N TYR A 78 -10.53 -1.11 -9.12
CA TYR A 78 -10.70 -0.41 -7.85
C TYR A 78 -9.87 0.86 -7.73
N LYS A 79 -8.69 0.89 -8.32
CA LYS A 79 -7.80 2.05 -8.40
C LYS A 79 -7.41 2.66 -7.06
N GLY A 80 -7.37 1.82 -6.00
CA GLY A 80 -6.99 2.27 -4.67
C GLY A 80 -5.56 2.78 -4.58
N TYR A 81 -4.61 2.03 -5.13
CA TYR A 81 -3.22 2.47 -5.19
C TYR A 81 -3.10 3.78 -5.96
N ARG A 82 -3.75 3.84 -7.11
CA ARG A 82 -3.69 5.03 -7.99
C ARG A 82 -4.22 6.26 -7.27
N LEU A 83 -5.32 6.11 -6.55
CA LEU A 83 -5.90 7.21 -5.80
C LEU A 83 -4.93 7.79 -4.78
N VAL A 84 -4.30 6.93 -3.98
CA VAL A 84 -3.39 7.39 -2.93
C VAL A 84 -2.10 7.95 -3.54
N LEU A 85 -1.54 7.28 -4.54
CA LEU A 85 -0.33 7.74 -5.20
C LEU A 85 -0.52 9.13 -5.82
N ASP A 86 -1.65 9.35 -6.49
CA ASP A 86 -1.91 10.64 -7.14
C ASP A 86 -2.11 11.76 -6.12
N ARG A 87 -2.80 11.49 -5.02
CA ARG A 87 -2.99 12.46 -3.95
C ARG A 87 -1.68 12.86 -3.29
N ARG A 88 -0.79 11.90 -3.11
CA ARG A 88 0.53 12.17 -2.53
C ARG A 88 1.37 13.03 -3.46
N LYS A 89 1.30 12.81 -4.76
CA LYS A 89 1.99 13.64 -5.75
C LYS A 89 1.51 15.09 -5.70
N ARG A 90 0.21 15.31 -5.59
CA ARG A 90 -0.36 16.66 -5.47
C ARG A 90 0.13 17.39 -4.24
N ARG A 91 0.33 16.67 -3.13
CA ARG A 91 0.81 17.26 -1.89
C ARG A 91 2.25 17.73 -1.96
N ARG A 92 3.03 17.18 -2.89
CA ARG A 92 4.44 17.53 -3.04
C ARG A 92 4.64 18.77 -3.89
N THR A 93 3.65 19.14 -4.63
CA THR A 93 3.68 20.36 -5.42
C THR A 93 3.02 21.51 -4.67
#